data_8f15ce70765acab96e7f029652450fdd
#
_entry.id   8f15ce70765acab96e7f029652450fdd
#
_cell.length_a   1.000
_cell.length_b   1.000
_cell.length_c   1.000
_cell.angle_alpha   90.00
_cell.angle_beta   90.00
_cell.angle_gamma   90.00
#
_symmetry.space_group_name_H-M   'P 1'
#
loop_
_entity.id
_entity.type
_entity.pdbx_description
1 polymer ?
#
loop_
_entity_poly.entity_id
_entity_poly.type
_entity_poly.pdbx_seq_one_letter_code
_entity_poly.pdbx_strand_id
1 'polypeptide(L)'
;MCGLDNEYGVRAPFYSMEDGSVMTVFRYRPQHQSYPGRVHGGLITSMLDEMGLRALWAKEGTEETFGVTFSLETKFRKPVPYDEDIIGRGIVVKDTPRFCKSEVFLHDRYGNILANGTVNYIKLDTQTIAENVDAHEEMCYLIADGVTEIEFVKE
;
A
#
# COMPACT_ATOMS: atom_id res chain seq x y z
N MET A 1 2.38 -8.17 7.97
CA MET A 1 1.60 -6.95 7.60
C MET A 1 0.69 -7.22 6.43
N CYS A 2 1.21 -7.86 5.39
CA CYS A 2 0.48 -8.17 4.16
C CYS A 2 -0.51 -9.33 4.33
N GLY A 3 -1.42 -9.48 3.38
CA GLY A 3 -2.42 -10.54 3.33
C GLY A 3 -3.71 -10.21 4.08
N LEU A 4 -4.83 -10.60 3.48
CA LEU A 4 -6.16 -10.38 4.04
C LEU A 4 -6.46 -11.30 5.23
N ASP A 5 -5.82 -12.47 5.28
CA ASP A 5 -6.02 -13.48 6.31
C ASP A 5 -5.12 -13.25 7.55
N ASN A 6 -4.14 -12.37 7.45
CA ASN A 6 -3.28 -12.05 8.57
C ASN A 6 -4.04 -11.24 9.64
N GLU A 7 -4.34 -11.87 10.77
CA GLU A 7 -5.09 -11.23 11.88
C GLU A 7 -4.38 -10.04 12.51
N TYR A 8 -3.04 -9.97 12.41
CA TYR A 8 -2.21 -8.85 12.88
C TYR A 8 -1.95 -7.80 11.80
N GLY A 9 -2.29 -8.11 10.55
CA GLY A 9 -2.12 -7.22 9.41
C GLY A 9 -3.21 -6.15 9.32
N VAL A 10 -2.99 -5.17 8.45
CA VAL A 10 -3.97 -4.10 8.20
C VAL A 10 -5.17 -4.60 7.39
N ARG A 11 -4.98 -5.65 6.58
CA ARG A 11 -6.00 -6.26 5.69
C ARG A 11 -6.61 -5.24 4.74
N ALA A 12 -5.77 -4.39 4.17
CA ALA A 12 -6.21 -3.37 3.23
C ALA A 12 -6.49 -4.00 1.85
N PRO A 13 -7.66 -3.79 1.25
CA PRO A 13 -7.93 -4.12 -0.13
C PRO A 13 -7.27 -3.09 -1.04
N PHE A 14 -6.77 -3.49 -2.21
CA PHE A 14 -6.16 -2.59 -3.18
C PHE A 14 -6.91 -2.63 -4.50
N TYR A 15 -7.16 -1.47 -5.08
CA TYR A 15 -7.90 -1.28 -6.32
C TYR A 15 -7.03 -0.56 -7.35
N SER A 16 -6.86 -1.16 -8.52
CA SER A 16 -6.21 -0.50 -9.65
C SER A 16 -7.15 0.52 -10.27
N MET A 17 -6.66 1.74 -10.45
CA MET A 17 -7.42 2.84 -11.01
C MET A 17 -7.11 3.02 -12.50
N GLU A 18 -8.02 3.63 -13.26
CA GLU A 18 -7.86 3.87 -14.70
C GLU A 18 -6.64 4.75 -15.04
N ASP A 19 -6.21 5.61 -14.11
CA ASP A 19 -5.03 6.46 -14.26
C ASP A 19 -3.70 5.75 -13.97
N GLY A 20 -3.75 4.43 -13.74
CA GLY A 20 -2.59 3.60 -13.41
C GLY A 20 -2.10 3.78 -11.97
N SER A 21 -2.83 4.48 -11.12
CA SER A 21 -2.57 4.52 -9.68
C SER A 21 -3.23 3.33 -8.98
N VAL A 22 -2.84 3.08 -7.74
CA VAL A 22 -3.53 2.18 -6.83
C VAL A 22 -4.21 2.98 -5.73
N MET A 23 -5.39 2.53 -5.32
CA MET A 23 -6.10 3.08 -4.16
C MET A 23 -6.50 1.98 -3.18
N THR A 24 -6.69 2.38 -1.93
CA THR A 24 -7.21 1.52 -0.87
C THR A 24 -8.02 2.35 0.12
N VAL A 25 -9.06 1.74 0.69
CA VAL A 25 -9.77 2.26 1.86
C VAL A 25 -9.71 1.20 2.94
N PHE A 26 -9.19 1.55 4.09
CA PHE A 26 -8.98 0.61 5.18
C PHE A 26 -9.03 1.30 6.54
N ARG A 27 -9.01 0.50 7.61
CA ARG A 27 -8.94 1.01 8.98
C ARG A 27 -7.78 0.36 9.72
N TYR A 28 -7.00 1.17 10.40
CA TYR A 28 -6.14 0.64 11.45
C TYR A 28 -7.02 0.25 12.65
N ARG A 29 -6.56 -0.74 13.40
CA ARG A 29 -7.28 -1.30 14.55
C ARG A 29 -6.55 -0.96 15.85
N PRO A 30 -7.18 -1.10 17.05
CA PRO A 30 -6.54 -0.79 18.33
C PRO A 30 -5.21 -1.51 18.58
N GLN A 31 -5.01 -2.74 18.05
CA GLN A 31 -3.73 -3.44 18.17
C GLN A 31 -2.58 -2.78 17.37
N HIS A 32 -2.89 -1.86 16.48
CA HIS A 32 -1.91 -1.06 15.74
C HIS A 32 -1.48 0.22 16.48
N GLN A 33 -1.92 0.36 17.74
CA GLN A 33 -1.70 1.54 18.56
C GLN A 33 -0.21 1.75 18.90
N SER A 34 0.18 3.03 18.98
CA SER A 34 1.36 3.53 19.68
C SER A 34 0.93 4.32 20.91
N TYR A 35 0.70 5.62 20.77
CA TYR A 35 0.05 6.42 21.82
C TYR A 35 -1.46 6.20 21.80
N PRO A 36 -2.18 6.43 22.92
CA PRO A 36 -3.63 6.29 22.96
C PRO A 36 -4.32 7.03 21.82
N GLY A 37 -5.13 6.31 21.02
CA GLY A 37 -5.84 6.84 19.87
C GLY A 37 -5.00 7.09 18.61
N ARG A 38 -3.73 6.63 18.58
CA ARG A 38 -2.82 6.89 17.44
C ARG A 38 -2.10 5.63 16.98
N VAL A 39 -1.99 5.50 15.69
CA VAL A 39 -1.29 4.39 15.02
C VAL A 39 0.22 4.54 15.14
N HIS A 40 0.92 3.42 15.32
CA HIS A 40 2.37 3.37 15.36
C HIS A 40 3.00 3.76 14.02
N GLY A 41 4.01 4.64 14.04
CA GLY A 41 4.67 5.14 12.83
C GLY A 41 5.27 4.04 11.94
N GLY A 42 5.78 2.97 12.52
CA GLY A 42 6.28 1.81 11.77
C GLY A 42 5.17 1.12 10.95
N LEU A 43 3.94 1.03 11.48
CA LEU A 43 2.81 0.45 10.75
C LEU A 43 2.30 1.37 9.66
N ILE A 44 2.36 2.69 9.86
CA ILE A 44 2.09 3.67 8.82
C ILE A 44 3.09 3.53 7.68
N THR A 45 4.38 3.42 8.02
CA THR A 45 5.46 3.24 7.04
C THR A 45 5.33 1.92 6.28
N SER A 46 4.98 0.82 6.96
CA SER A 46 4.73 -0.47 6.31
C SER A 46 3.58 -0.41 5.30
N MET A 47 2.53 0.37 5.60
CA MET A 47 1.43 0.54 4.67
C MET A 47 1.82 1.37 3.45
N LEU A 48 2.66 2.40 3.63
CA LEU A 48 3.21 3.17 2.52
C LEU A 48 4.11 2.30 1.63
N ASP A 49 4.89 1.40 2.23
CA ASP A 49 5.72 0.44 1.50
C ASP A 49 4.86 -0.51 0.65
N GLU A 50 3.87 -1.14 1.24
CA GLU A 50 2.94 -2.04 0.53
C GLU A 50 2.27 -1.35 -0.66
N MET A 51 1.78 -0.13 -0.47
CA MET A 51 1.13 0.64 -1.54
C MET A 51 2.04 0.97 -2.70
N GLY A 52 3.33 1.18 -2.44
CA GLY A 52 4.29 1.51 -3.48
C GLY A 52 4.50 0.35 -4.46
N LEU A 53 4.54 -0.90 -3.97
CA LEU A 53 4.61 -2.09 -4.83
C LEU A 53 3.29 -2.33 -5.56
N ARG A 54 2.15 -2.18 -4.87
CA ARG A 54 0.82 -2.31 -5.50
C ARG A 54 0.62 -1.29 -6.62
N ALA A 55 1.20 -0.08 -6.51
CA ALA A 55 1.18 0.91 -7.58
C ALA A 55 1.94 0.43 -8.83
N LEU A 56 3.02 -0.35 -8.68
CA LEU A 56 3.73 -0.96 -9.81
C LEU A 56 2.83 -1.97 -10.52
N TRP A 57 2.16 -2.85 -9.76
CA TRP A 57 1.24 -3.84 -10.32
C TRP A 57 0.03 -3.19 -11.01
N ALA A 58 -0.54 -2.15 -10.41
CA ALA A 58 -1.64 -1.39 -11.02
C ALA A 58 -1.21 -0.76 -12.37
N LYS A 59 0.01 -0.21 -12.43
CA LYS A 59 0.57 0.37 -13.66
C LYS A 59 0.83 -0.66 -14.75
N GLU A 60 1.40 -1.82 -14.38
CA GLU A 60 1.77 -2.87 -15.33
C GLU A 60 0.57 -3.73 -15.74
N GLY A 61 -0.52 -3.70 -14.99
CA GLY A 61 -1.69 -4.56 -15.19
C GLY A 61 -1.41 -6.03 -14.89
N THR A 62 -0.34 -6.31 -14.14
CA THR A 62 0.09 -7.66 -13.77
C THR A 62 0.75 -7.66 -12.39
N GLU A 63 0.63 -8.76 -11.67
CA GLU A 63 1.27 -9.01 -10.38
C GLU A 63 2.56 -9.85 -10.51
N GLU A 64 3.06 -10.03 -11.74
CA GLU A 64 4.24 -10.87 -12.00
C GLU A 64 5.57 -10.20 -11.65
N THR A 65 5.61 -8.86 -11.66
CA THR A 65 6.82 -8.12 -11.30
C THR A 65 6.91 -7.94 -9.80
N PHE A 66 7.94 -8.50 -9.21
CA PHE A 66 8.24 -8.31 -7.78
C PHE A 66 9.32 -7.26 -7.57
N GLY A 67 9.25 -6.60 -6.44
CA GLY A 67 10.22 -5.59 -6.04
C GLY A 67 10.63 -5.74 -4.59
N VAL A 68 11.92 -5.62 -4.33
CA VAL A 68 12.44 -5.52 -2.96
C VAL A 68 12.70 -4.06 -2.66
N THR A 69 12.15 -3.59 -1.57
CA THR A 69 12.33 -2.21 -1.09
C THR A 69 13.78 -2.01 -0.70
N PHE A 70 14.46 -1.07 -1.34
CA PHE A 70 15.83 -0.71 -0.96
C PHE A 70 15.93 0.64 -0.27
N SER A 71 14.95 1.52 -0.45
CA SER A 71 14.85 2.74 0.34
C SER A 71 13.42 3.25 0.42
N LEU A 72 13.08 3.81 1.57
CA LEU A 72 11.80 4.40 1.86
C LEU A 72 12.00 5.67 2.68
N GLU A 73 11.47 6.78 2.20
CA GLU A 73 11.37 8.02 2.93
C GLU A 73 9.90 8.24 3.33
N THR A 74 9.63 8.40 4.62
CA THR A 74 8.29 8.68 5.16
C THR A 74 8.24 10.07 5.78
N LYS A 75 7.19 10.82 5.48
CA LYS A 75 6.87 12.12 6.11
C LYS A 75 5.54 12.01 6.84
N PHE A 76 5.57 12.08 8.15
CA PHE A 76 4.39 12.14 9.00
C PHE A 76 3.90 13.57 9.06
N ARG A 77 2.66 13.82 8.63
CA ARG A 77 2.06 15.16 8.54
C ARG A 77 1.10 15.44 9.67
N LYS A 78 0.29 14.44 10.00
CA LYS A 78 -0.70 14.49 11.08
C LYS A 78 -0.74 13.14 11.80
N PRO A 79 -1.14 13.09 13.08
CA PRO A 79 -1.38 11.84 13.77
C PRO A 79 -2.45 11.00 13.06
N VAL A 80 -2.14 9.72 12.80
CA VAL A 80 -3.07 8.80 12.15
C VAL A 80 -3.96 8.15 13.21
N PRO A 81 -5.29 8.28 13.14
CA PRO A 81 -6.22 7.60 14.05
C PRO A 81 -6.36 6.11 13.69
N TYR A 82 -6.84 5.30 14.64
CA TYR A 82 -7.37 3.97 14.34
C TYR A 82 -8.90 4.00 14.44
N ASP A 83 -9.55 2.95 13.89
CA ASP A 83 -11.02 2.82 13.78
C ASP A 83 -11.71 3.88 12.88
N GLU A 84 -10.94 4.65 12.13
CA GLU A 84 -11.43 5.59 11.13
C GLU A 84 -10.97 5.18 9.73
N ASP A 85 -11.74 5.56 8.70
CA ASP A 85 -11.39 5.27 7.32
C ASP A 85 -10.16 6.08 6.90
N ILE A 86 -9.14 5.37 6.47
CA ILE A 86 -7.91 5.90 5.89
C ILE A 86 -7.93 5.56 4.41
N ILE A 87 -7.63 6.55 3.59
CA ILE A 87 -7.59 6.39 2.15
C ILE A 87 -6.12 6.45 1.73
N GLY A 88 -5.67 5.37 1.11
CA GLY A 88 -4.33 5.28 0.55
C GLY A 88 -4.35 5.48 -0.96
N ARG A 89 -3.33 6.16 -1.50
CA ARG A 89 -3.08 6.27 -2.93
C ARG A 89 -1.60 6.11 -3.20
N GLY A 90 -1.26 5.27 -4.20
CA GLY A 90 0.09 5.09 -4.68
C GLY A 90 0.17 5.28 -6.19
N ILE A 91 1.25 5.90 -6.66
CA ILE A 91 1.50 6.09 -8.09
C ILE A 91 2.98 5.90 -8.40
N VAL A 92 3.27 5.21 -9.51
CA VAL A 92 4.64 5.07 -10.01
C VAL A 92 5.07 6.36 -10.73
N VAL A 93 6.14 6.97 -10.25
CA VAL A 93 6.69 8.21 -10.84
C VAL A 93 7.94 7.97 -11.68
N LYS A 94 8.62 6.83 -11.48
CA LYS A 94 9.74 6.39 -12.33
C LYS A 94 9.75 4.89 -12.41
N ASP A 95 9.90 4.40 -13.64
CA ASP A 95 9.97 2.97 -13.91
C ASP A 95 11.05 2.67 -14.94
N THR A 96 11.87 1.66 -14.65
CA THR A 96 12.93 1.15 -15.52
C THR A 96 12.96 -0.38 -15.42
N PRO A 97 13.69 -1.10 -16.28
CA PRO A 97 13.78 -2.57 -16.17
C PRO A 97 14.29 -3.10 -14.82
N ARG A 98 15.04 -2.30 -14.07
CA ARG A 98 15.65 -2.74 -12.79
C ARG A 98 15.13 -2.01 -11.55
N PHE A 99 14.53 -0.84 -11.72
CA PHE A 99 14.15 0.02 -10.59
C PHE A 99 12.77 0.62 -10.82
N CYS A 100 12.02 0.69 -9.73
CA CYS A 100 10.78 1.41 -9.68
C CYS A 100 10.81 2.42 -8.53
N LYS A 101 10.23 3.60 -8.74
CA LYS A 101 10.00 4.62 -7.71
C LYS A 101 8.53 4.97 -7.68
N SER A 102 7.93 4.86 -6.51
CA SER A 102 6.53 5.20 -6.26
C SER A 102 6.42 6.35 -5.26
N GLU A 103 5.45 7.22 -5.46
CA GLU A 103 4.96 8.16 -4.47
C GLU A 103 3.67 7.64 -3.85
N VAL A 104 3.57 7.75 -2.52
CA VAL A 104 2.50 7.13 -1.75
C VAL A 104 1.96 8.10 -0.71
N PHE A 105 0.65 8.06 -0.50
CA PHE A 105 -0.07 9.02 0.33
C PHE A 105 -1.12 8.30 1.17
N LEU A 106 -1.26 8.71 2.42
CA LEU A 106 -2.39 8.37 3.27
C LEU A 106 -3.17 9.63 3.60
N HIS A 107 -4.47 9.58 3.43
CA HIS A 107 -5.40 10.67 3.66
C HIS A 107 -6.46 10.26 4.68
N ASP A 108 -7.00 11.25 5.38
CA ASP A 108 -8.26 11.08 6.08
C ASP A 108 -9.45 11.14 5.09
N ARG A 109 -10.66 10.87 5.58
CA ARG A 109 -11.89 10.93 4.77
C ARG A 109 -12.20 12.33 4.20
N TYR A 110 -11.56 13.39 4.70
CA TYR A 110 -11.71 14.76 4.24
C TYR A 110 -10.65 15.16 3.21
N GLY A 111 -9.75 14.24 2.84
CA GLY A 111 -8.67 14.46 1.87
C GLY A 111 -7.44 15.14 2.45
N ASN A 112 -7.33 15.31 3.77
CA ASN A 112 -6.10 15.83 4.36
C ASN A 112 -5.02 14.75 4.35
N ILE A 113 -3.79 15.12 3.95
CA ILE A 113 -2.64 14.22 3.99
C ILE A 113 -2.23 13.98 5.45
N LEU A 114 -2.26 12.73 5.88
CA LEU A 114 -1.82 12.25 7.18
C LEU A 114 -0.34 11.85 7.15
N ALA A 115 0.04 11.11 6.12
CA ALA A 115 1.42 10.72 5.85
C ALA A 115 1.64 10.59 4.35
N ASN A 116 2.87 10.78 3.92
CA ASN A 116 3.27 10.51 2.56
C ASN A 116 4.71 9.99 2.51
N GLY A 117 5.07 9.33 1.42
CA GLY A 117 6.41 8.79 1.26
C GLY A 117 6.81 8.62 -0.18
N THR A 118 8.08 8.30 -0.33
CA THR A 118 8.68 7.86 -1.58
C THR A 118 9.33 6.52 -1.34
N VAL A 119 8.95 5.53 -2.13
CA VAL A 119 9.48 4.17 -2.03
C VAL A 119 10.23 3.83 -3.30
N ASN A 120 11.40 3.25 -3.13
CA ASN A 120 12.24 2.80 -4.25
C ASN A 120 12.43 1.28 -4.15
N TYR A 121 12.19 0.59 -5.27
CA TYR A 121 12.29 -0.86 -5.38
C TYR A 121 13.35 -1.26 -6.40
N ILE A 122 14.04 -2.35 -6.10
CA ILE A 122 14.78 -3.13 -7.09
C ILE A 122 13.82 -4.19 -7.60
N LYS A 123 13.59 -4.21 -8.91
CA LYS A 123 12.79 -5.25 -9.57
C LYS A 123 13.59 -6.54 -9.63
N LEU A 124 13.01 -7.61 -9.15
CA LEU A 124 13.60 -8.93 -9.14
C LEU A 124 12.64 -9.94 -9.78
N ASP A 125 13.22 -11.00 -10.31
CA ASP A 125 12.47 -12.18 -10.73
C ASP A 125 11.92 -12.90 -9.49
N THR A 126 10.71 -13.39 -9.58
CA THR A 126 10.01 -14.17 -8.54
C THR A 126 10.88 -15.31 -7.97
N GLN A 127 11.60 -16.01 -8.84
CA GLN A 127 12.48 -17.11 -8.43
C GLN A 127 13.66 -16.67 -7.54
N THR A 128 14.05 -15.40 -7.64
CA THR A 128 15.12 -14.82 -6.81
C THR A 128 14.64 -14.45 -5.42
N ILE A 129 13.36 -14.12 -5.26
CA ILE A 129 12.78 -13.67 -3.99
C ILE A 129 12.32 -14.85 -3.12
N ALA A 130 11.80 -15.88 -3.75
CA ALA A 130 11.19 -17.01 -3.05
C ALA A 130 11.58 -18.33 -3.72
N GLU A 131 12.73 -18.89 -3.33
CA GLU A 131 13.08 -20.25 -3.71
C GLU A 131 12.06 -21.26 -3.16
N ASN A 132 11.40 -22.02 -4.05
CA ASN A 132 10.44 -23.08 -3.72
C ASN A 132 9.09 -22.62 -3.13
N VAL A 133 8.70 -21.37 -3.31
CA VAL A 133 7.36 -20.84 -2.93
C VAL A 133 6.62 -20.46 -4.19
N ASP A 134 5.38 -20.88 -4.33
CA ASP A 134 4.48 -20.33 -5.34
C ASP A 134 4.03 -18.95 -4.85
N ALA A 135 4.79 -17.92 -5.26
CA ALA A 135 4.53 -16.54 -4.84
C ALA A 135 3.14 -16.06 -5.28
N HIS A 136 2.57 -16.64 -6.35
CA HIS A 136 1.21 -16.34 -6.78
C HIS A 136 0.17 -16.88 -5.81
N GLU A 137 0.31 -18.13 -5.34
CA GLU A 137 -0.65 -18.71 -4.41
C GLU A 137 -0.57 -18.08 -3.01
N GLU A 138 0.62 -17.67 -2.58
CA GLU A 138 0.82 -17.19 -1.20
C GLU A 138 0.80 -15.68 -1.03
N MET A 139 1.04 -14.89 -2.09
CA MET A 139 1.22 -13.43 -1.99
C MET A 139 0.20 -12.60 -2.77
N CYS A 140 -0.47 -13.16 -3.75
CA CYS A 140 -1.36 -12.44 -4.64
C CYS A 140 -2.82 -12.74 -4.31
N TYR A 141 -3.46 -11.84 -3.60
CA TYR A 141 -4.90 -11.90 -3.34
C TYR A 141 -5.63 -10.92 -4.24
N LEU A 142 -6.30 -11.43 -5.25
CA LEU A 142 -7.25 -10.65 -6.03
C LEU A 142 -8.57 -10.58 -5.26
N ILE A 143 -9.02 -9.38 -4.96
CA ILE A 143 -10.32 -9.17 -4.34
C ILE A 143 -11.33 -8.94 -5.46
N ALA A 144 -12.20 -9.91 -5.70
CA ALA A 144 -13.36 -9.78 -6.57
C ALA A 144 -14.57 -9.38 -5.72
N ASP A 145 -14.58 -8.17 -5.17
CA ASP A 145 -15.68 -7.65 -4.33
C ASP A 145 -16.73 -6.86 -5.11
N GLY A 146 -16.51 -6.67 -6.43
CA GLY A 146 -17.41 -5.93 -7.30
C GLY A 146 -17.40 -4.41 -7.08
N VAL A 147 -16.45 -3.87 -6.30
CA VAL A 147 -16.30 -2.43 -6.11
C VAL A 147 -15.77 -1.80 -7.40
N THR A 148 -16.54 -0.88 -7.96
CA THR A 148 -16.20 -0.14 -9.20
C THR A 148 -15.93 1.34 -8.95
N GLU A 149 -16.33 1.87 -7.79
CA GLU A 149 -16.18 3.28 -7.44
C GLU A 149 -15.84 3.44 -5.96
N ILE A 150 -14.94 4.38 -5.67
CA ILE A 150 -14.60 4.82 -4.30
C ILE A 150 -14.84 6.32 -4.24
N GLU A 151 -15.75 6.77 -3.37
CA GLU A 151 -16.05 8.18 -3.19
C GLU A 151 -15.21 8.79 -2.06
N PHE A 152 -14.67 9.97 -2.34
CA PHE A 152 -14.11 10.86 -1.33
C PHE A 152 -15.10 11.98 -1.04
N VAL A 153 -15.48 12.15 0.20
CA VAL A 153 -16.22 13.34 0.61
C VAL A 153 -15.19 14.43 0.93
N LYS A 154 -15.03 15.39 0.01
CA LYS A 154 -14.47 16.70 0.35
C LYS A 154 -15.63 17.56 0.85
N GLU A 155 -15.61 17.92 2.12
CA GLU A 155 -16.37 19.09 2.61
C GLU A 155 -15.62 20.38 2.27
#